data_1a02caea436b58c5a8a2062360aec246
#
_entry.id   1a02caea436b58c5a8a2062360aec246
#
_cell.length_a   1.000
_cell.length_b   1.000
_cell.length_c   1.000
_cell.angle_alpha   90.00
_cell.angle_beta   90.00
_cell.angle_gamma   90.00
#
_symmetry.space_group_name_H-M   'P 1'
#
loop_
_entity.id
_entity.type
_entity.pdbx_description
1 polymer ?
#
loop_
_entity_poly.entity_id
_entity_poly.type
_entity_poly.pdbx_seq_one_letter_code
_entity_poly.pdbx_strand_id
1 'polypeptide(L)'
;MSSSAAAAAPGLVLARDVSKTFGSRKALDGVSISVASGEMVALIGPSGSGKSTLLRSITGLQSIDAGAGTIQVFGETVQKDGRVTGAVRKARGKLGMIFQQFNLVGRLSLFSNVMLGALGRLPGWKGLLGLWPQADKDKAMAALHRVGVSDYAAQRANTLSGGQQQRGAIARAIVQGAKAILADEPVASLDPVSARKVMELLVELNKRDGMGVIVTLHQVDYAIRYCDRDIALQGGKIVYDGPSTALDQKRLIEIYGPEFEDAFWETKA
;
A
#
# COMPACT_ATOMS: atom_id res chain seq x y z
N MET A 1 -28.73 -30.77 -13.24
CA MET A 1 -28.02 -29.64 -13.88
C MET A 1 -27.09 -29.03 -12.84
N SER A 2 -25.84 -29.46 -12.86
CA SER A 2 -24.85 -29.07 -11.85
C SER A 2 -24.21 -27.75 -12.31
N SER A 3 -24.52 -26.65 -11.63
CA SER A 3 -23.88 -25.35 -11.84
C SER A 3 -22.44 -25.45 -11.36
N SER A 4 -21.51 -25.53 -12.33
CA SER A 4 -20.08 -25.34 -12.08
C SER A 4 -19.86 -23.90 -11.61
N ALA A 5 -19.74 -23.70 -10.30
CA ALA A 5 -19.22 -22.47 -9.75
C ALA A 5 -17.77 -22.34 -10.21
N ALA A 6 -17.54 -21.50 -11.23
CA ALA A 6 -16.19 -21.09 -11.61
C ALA A 6 -15.53 -20.53 -10.34
N ALA A 7 -14.43 -21.16 -9.93
CA ALA A 7 -13.65 -20.71 -8.78
C ALA A 7 -13.18 -19.27 -9.09
N ALA A 8 -13.76 -18.30 -8.40
CA ALA A 8 -13.35 -16.91 -8.52
C ALA A 8 -11.85 -16.82 -8.24
N ALA A 9 -11.11 -16.08 -9.07
CA ALA A 9 -9.69 -15.88 -8.87
C ALA A 9 -9.43 -15.42 -7.41
N PRO A 10 -8.38 -15.94 -6.75
CA PRO A 10 -8.14 -15.61 -5.36
C PRO A 10 -8.00 -14.10 -5.22
N GLY A 11 -8.77 -13.49 -4.32
CA GLY A 11 -8.74 -12.07 -4.03
C GLY A 11 -7.33 -11.63 -3.61
N LEU A 12 -7.04 -10.33 -3.75
CA LEU A 12 -5.78 -9.76 -3.29
C LEU A 12 -5.65 -9.93 -1.77
N VAL A 13 -6.65 -9.47 -1.03
CA VAL A 13 -6.71 -9.52 0.44
C VAL A 13 -8.08 -9.99 0.88
N LEU A 14 -8.10 -10.89 1.84
CA LEU A 14 -9.28 -11.26 2.60
C LEU A 14 -8.92 -11.24 4.09
N ALA A 15 -9.41 -10.27 4.81
CA ALA A 15 -9.34 -10.19 6.27
C ALA A 15 -10.70 -10.48 6.86
N ARG A 16 -10.77 -11.31 7.90
CA ARG A 16 -12.01 -11.69 8.60
C ARG A 16 -11.81 -11.53 10.08
N ASP A 17 -12.65 -10.72 10.70
CA ASP A 17 -12.74 -10.52 12.15
C ASP A 17 -11.39 -10.15 12.80
N VAL A 18 -10.66 -9.26 12.16
CA VAL A 18 -9.30 -8.88 12.56
C VAL A 18 -9.36 -7.84 13.67
N SER A 19 -8.73 -8.16 14.80
CA SER A 19 -8.57 -7.23 15.93
C SER A 19 -7.11 -7.02 16.29
N LYS A 20 -6.78 -5.79 16.73
CA LYS A 20 -5.45 -5.44 17.22
C LYS A 20 -5.53 -4.41 18.33
N THR A 21 -4.91 -4.74 19.47
CA THR A 21 -4.84 -3.89 20.65
C THR A 21 -3.40 -3.50 20.94
N PHE A 22 -3.18 -2.27 21.33
CA PHE A 22 -1.92 -1.73 21.84
C PHE A 22 -2.15 -1.12 23.22
N GLY A 23 -1.66 -1.78 24.27
CA GLY A 23 -1.99 -1.42 25.65
C GLY A 23 -3.51 -1.46 25.89
N SER A 24 -4.11 -0.33 26.25
CA SER A 24 -5.57 -0.19 26.43
C SER A 24 -6.31 0.19 25.14
N ARG A 25 -5.59 0.58 24.06
CA ARG A 25 -6.20 1.08 22.83
C ARG A 25 -6.43 -0.04 21.83
N LYS A 26 -7.68 -0.26 21.45
CA LYS A 26 -8.06 -1.17 20.38
C LYS A 26 -7.93 -0.43 19.03
N ALA A 27 -6.88 -0.74 18.28
CA ALA A 27 -6.59 -0.10 17.00
C ALA A 27 -7.36 -0.73 15.83
N LEU A 28 -7.70 -2.02 15.92
CA LEU A 28 -8.63 -2.73 15.04
C LEU A 28 -9.60 -3.50 15.90
N ASP A 29 -10.89 -3.48 15.57
CA ASP A 29 -11.99 -4.09 16.32
C ASP A 29 -12.92 -4.84 15.37
N GLY A 30 -12.65 -6.14 15.16
CA GLY A 30 -13.46 -7.02 14.32
C GLY A 30 -13.49 -6.61 12.84
N VAL A 31 -12.39 -6.10 12.30
CA VAL A 31 -12.30 -5.60 10.92
C VAL A 31 -12.38 -6.75 9.93
N SER A 32 -13.34 -6.68 9.00
CA SER A 32 -13.47 -7.62 7.89
C SER A 32 -13.49 -6.86 6.57
N ILE A 33 -12.54 -7.18 5.67
CA ILE A 33 -12.45 -6.61 4.32
C ILE A 33 -12.12 -7.67 3.29
N SER A 34 -12.58 -7.44 2.07
CA SER A 34 -12.20 -8.21 0.88
C SER A 34 -11.79 -7.25 -0.22
N VAL A 35 -10.59 -7.42 -0.77
CA VAL A 35 -10.09 -6.64 -1.91
C VAL A 35 -9.76 -7.61 -3.04
N ALA A 36 -10.29 -7.34 -4.23
CA ALA A 36 -10.07 -8.17 -5.40
C ALA A 36 -8.66 -7.94 -5.99
N SER A 37 -8.17 -8.91 -6.77
CA SER A 37 -6.95 -8.72 -7.55
C SER A 37 -7.16 -7.65 -8.62
N GLY A 38 -6.22 -6.71 -8.75
CA GLY A 38 -6.32 -5.61 -9.71
C GLY A 38 -7.25 -4.46 -9.28
N GLU A 39 -7.86 -4.53 -8.10
CA GLU A 39 -8.68 -3.45 -7.55
C GLU A 39 -7.81 -2.33 -6.97
N MET A 40 -8.24 -1.08 -7.12
CA MET A 40 -7.63 0.08 -6.48
C MET A 40 -8.55 0.62 -5.38
N VAL A 41 -8.12 0.49 -4.12
CA VAL A 41 -8.92 0.82 -2.94
C VAL A 41 -8.18 1.84 -2.08
N ALA A 42 -8.88 2.90 -1.65
CA ALA A 42 -8.37 3.77 -0.61
C ALA A 42 -8.88 3.33 0.77
N LEU A 43 -7.98 3.39 1.75
CA LEU A 43 -8.32 3.33 3.17
C LEU A 43 -8.32 4.77 3.70
N ILE A 44 -9.48 5.26 4.11
CA ILE A 44 -9.70 6.62 4.60
C ILE A 44 -10.16 6.64 6.05
N GLY A 45 -10.18 7.83 6.67
CA GLY A 45 -10.64 8.04 8.03
C GLY A 45 -9.66 8.88 8.87
N PRO A 46 -10.06 9.33 10.05
CA PRO A 46 -9.27 10.22 10.89
C PRO A 46 -7.93 9.62 11.33
N SER A 47 -7.03 10.48 11.81
CA SER A 47 -5.74 10.04 12.35
C SER A 47 -5.97 9.04 13.50
N GLY A 48 -5.22 7.95 13.47
CA GLY A 48 -5.34 6.91 14.49
C GLY A 48 -6.57 6.01 14.37
N SER A 49 -7.33 6.03 13.27
CA SER A 49 -8.48 5.15 13.05
C SER A 49 -8.14 3.68 12.80
N GLY A 50 -6.85 3.33 12.59
CA GLY A 50 -6.41 1.95 12.38
C GLY A 50 -5.88 1.63 10.98
N LYS A 51 -5.91 2.54 10.01
CA LYS A 51 -5.51 2.33 8.60
C LYS A 51 -4.11 1.71 8.44
N SER A 52 -3.09 2.35 8.99
CA SER A 52 -1.70 1.86 8.93
C SER A 52 -1.54 0.54 9.69
N THR A 53 -2.29 0.34 10.79
CA THR A 53 -2.29 -0.92 11.54
C THR A 53 -2.85 -2.04 10.66
N LEU A 54 -3.97 -1.81 9.97
CA LEU A 54 -4.56 -2.77 9.04
C LEU A 54 -3.58 -3.12 7.91
N LEU A 55 -2.97 -2.11 7.27
CA LEU A 55 -2.00 -2.31 6.19
C LEU A 55 -0.79 -3.16 6.65
N ARG A 56 -0.25 -2.84 7.84
CA ARG A 56 0.87 -3.59 8.45
C ARG A 56 0.46 -4.99 8.87
N SER A 57 -0.79 -5.19 9.28
CA SER A 57 -1.32 -6.53 9.59
C SER A 57 -1.45 -7.38 8.32
N ILE A 58 -1.93 -6.82 7.21
CA ILE A 58 -2.01 -7.50 5.92
C ILE A 58 -0.63 -8.00 5.46
N THR A 59 0.41 -7.22 5.67
CA THR A 59 1.79 -7.60 5.33
C THR A 59 2.47 -8.50 6.37
N GLY A 60 1.81 -8.75 7.51
CA GLY A 60 2.40 -9.47 8.65
C GLY A 60 3.54 -8.73 9.34
N LEU A 61 3.70 -7.42 9.09
CA LEU A 61 4.63 -6.55 9.85
C LEU A 61 4.11 -6.28 11.26
N GLN A 62 2.79 -6.34 11.43
CA GLN A 62 2.10 -6.27 12.70
C GLN A 62 1.28 -7.54 12.88
N SER A 63 1.46 -8.26 14.00
CA SER A 63 0.61 -9.41 14.35
C SER A 63 -0.76 -8.93 14.83
N ILE A 64 -1.82 -9.61 14.42
CA ILE A 64 -3.17 -9.46 15.00
C ILE A 64 -3.20 -10.04 16.42
N ASP A 65 -4.26 -9.79 17.18
CA ASP A 65 -4.38 -10.31 18.53
C ASP A 65 -4.65 -11.84 18.53
N ALA A 66 -4.31 -12.51 19.62
CA ALA A 66 -4.60 -13.91 19.82
C ALA A 66 -6.14 -14.13 19.85
N GLY A 67 -6.61 -15.18 19.18
CA GLY A 67 -8.04 -15.45 19.04
C GLY A 67 -8.78 -14.52 18.07
N ALA A 68 -8.08 -13.56 17.45
CA ALA A 68 -8.65 -12.68 16.44
C ALA A 68 -8.43 -13.26 15.04
N GLY A 69 -9.48 -13.43 14.31
CA GLY A 69 -9.68 -13.73 12.91
C GLY A 69 -8.52 -14.27 12.06
N THR A 70 -8.61 -14.00 10.78
CA THR A 70 -7.62 -14.45 9.77
C THR A 70 -7.35 -13.38 8.74
N ILE A 71 -6.12 -13.38 8.19
CA ILE A 71 -5.74 -12.59 7.02
C ILE A 71 -5.18 -13.51 5.94
N GLN A 72 -5.75 -13.44 4.75
CA GLN A 72 -5.26 -14.10 3.56
C GLN A 72 -4.79 -13.05 2.54
N VAL A 73 -3.70 -13.36 1.84
CA VAL A 73 -3.15 -12.54 0.76
C VAL A 73 -2.85 -13.44 -0.42
N PHE A 74 -3.42 -13.13 -1.58
CA PHE A 74 -3.37 -13.99 -2.77
C PHE A 74 -3.82 -15.45 -2.49
N GLY A 75 -4.84 -15.62 -1.64
CA GLY A 75 -5.37 -16.92 -1.22
C GLY A 75 -4.54 -17.66 -0.16
N GLU A 76 -3.37 -17.16 0.21
CA GLU A 76 -2.50 -17.77 1.22
C GLU A 76 -2.80 -17.16 2.60
N THR A 77 -3.00 -17.97 3.62
CA THR A 77 -3.21 -17.49 5.01
C THR A 77 -1.89 -16.98 5.57
N VAL A 78 -1.76 -15.65 5.69
CA VAL A 78 -0.55 -14.98 6.21
C VAL A 78 -0.60 -14.78 7.72
N GLN A 79 -1.80 -14.65 8.29
CA GLN A 79 -2.02 -14.59 9.73
C GLN A 79 -3.29 -15.34 10.14
N LYS A 80 -3.24 -15.98 11.28
CA LYS A 80 -4.37 -16.65 11.92
C LYS A 80 -4.19 -16.67 13.42
N ASP A 81 -5.22 -16.32 14.18
CA ASP A 81 -5.29 -16.40 15.66
C ASP A 81 -4.04 -15.78 16.33
N GLY A 82 -3.62 -14.58 15.90
CA GLY A 82 -2.49 -13.86 16.46
C GLY A 82 -1.11 -14.31 15.97
N ARG A 83 -1.03 -15.32 15.10
CA ARG A 83 0.23 -15.88 14.62
C ARG A 83 0.46 -15.57 13.14
N VAL A 84 1.65 -15.06 12.84
CA VAL A 84 2.12 -14.91 11.46
C VAL A 84 2.58 -16.27 10.95
N THR A 85 2.08 -16.69 9.79
CA THR A 85 2.41 -17.99 9.20
C THR A 85 3.66 -17.93 8.30
N GLY A 86 4.22 -19.08 7.96
CA GLY A 86 5.32 -19.15 6.99
C GLY A 86 4.97 -18.64 5.58
N ALA A 87 3.69 -18.62 5.21
CA ALA A 87 3.22 -18.10 3.92
C ALA A 87 3.46 -16.60 3.74
N VAL A 88 3.64 -15.83 4.84
CA VAL A 88 3.90 -14.40 4.80
C VAL A 88 5.13 -14.04 3.94
N ARG A 89 6.18 -14.87 3.95
CA ARG A 89 7.38 -14.62 3.14
C ARG A 89 7.07 -14.64 1.63
N LYS A 90 6.28 -15.62 1.21
CA LYS A 90 5.83 -15.76 -0.19
C LYS A 90 4.90 -14.60 -0.58
N ALA A 91 3.97 -14.22 0.31
CA ALA A 91 3.07 -13.09 0.10
C ALA A 91 3.84 -11.77 -0.02
N ARG A 92 4.78 -11.49 0.90
CA ARG A 92 5.64 -10.29 0.83
C ARG A 92 6.46 -10.20 -0.45
N GLY A 93 6.89 -11.33 -1.02
CA GLY A 93 7.58 -11.35 -2.32
C GLY A 93 6.73 -10.81 -3.46
N LYS A 94 5.41 -10.84 -3.34
CA LYS A 94 4.44 -10.36 -4.33
C LYS A 94 3.81 -9.01 -3.97
N LEU A 95 4.08 -8.48 -2.76
CA LEU A 95 3.56 -7.21 -2.27
C LEU A 95 4.66 -6.15 -2.28
N GLY A 96 4.47 -5.06 -3.01
CA GLY A 96 5.26 -3.84 -2.90
C GLY A 96 4.74 -3.01 -1.73
N MET A 97 5.58 -2.76 -0.72
CA MET A 97 5.20 -1.87 0.38
C MET A 97 5.85 -0.51 0.18
N ILE A 98 5.04 0.54 0.18
CA ILE A 98 5.44 1.94 0.10
C ILE A 98 5.05 2.60 1.42
N PHE A 99 6.01 3.25 2.06
CA PHE A 99 5.83 3.89 3.37
C PHE A 99 5.86 5.41 3.24
N GLN A 100 5.27 6.09 4.19
CA GLN A 100 5.30 7.56 4.29
C GLN A 100 6.74 8.11 4.33
N GLN A 101 7.66 7.44 5.03
CA GLN A 101 9.08 7.83 5.14
C GLN A 101 9.96 7.22 4.04
N PHE A 102 9.41 6.86 2.88
CA PHE A 102 10.07 6.31 1.68
C PHE A 102 10.85 5.01 1.92
N ASN A 103 11.43 4.79 3.08
CA ASN A 103 12.25 3.63 3.48
C ASN A 103 13.35 3.29 2.45
N LEU A 104 14.02 4.30 1.95
CA LEU A 104 15.24 4.17 1.17
C LEU A 104 16.45 4.27 2.10
N VAL A 105 17.49 3.53 1.78
CA VAL A 105 18.78 3.62 2.48
C VAL A 105 19.48 4.89 2.01
N GLY A 106 19.47 5.94 2.82
CA GLY A 106 19.89 7.30 2.45
C GLY A 106 21.33 7.40 1.89
N ARG A 107 22.25 6.57 2.38
CA ARG A 107 23.67 6.55 1.95
C ARG A 107 23.88 5.84 0.60
N LEU A 108 22.94 5.01 0.16
CA LEU A 108 23.01 4.31 -1.12
C LEU A 108 22.48 5.21 -2.24
N SER A 109 22.94 4.97 -3.48
CA SER A 109 22.37 5.60 -4.65
C SER A 109 20.90 5.17 -4.85
N LEU A 110 20.13 5.97 -5.60
CA LEU A 110 18.77 5.62 -5.96
C LEU A 110 18.73 4.28 -6.70
N PHE A 111 19.64 4.08 -7.66
CA PHE A 111 19.78 2.82 -8.38
C PHE A 111 19.99 1.63 -7.43
N SER A 112 20.93 1.76 -6.47
CA SER A 112 21.18 0.69 -5.49
C SER A 112 19.96 0.40 -4.64
N ASN A 113 19.21 1.43 -4.23
CA ASN A 113 17.95 1.26 -3.49
C ASN A 113 16.90 0.50 -4.30
N VAL A 114 16.79 0.80 -5.60
CA VAL A 114 15.85 0.10 -6.49
C VAL A 114 16.28 -1.34 -6.70
N MET A 115 17.59 -1.61 -6.82
CA MET A 115 18.13 -2.97 -6.92
C MET A 115 17.83 -3.86 -5.70
N LEU A 116 17.66 -3.27 -4.49
CA LEU A 116 17.21 -4.03 -3.33
C LEU A 116 15.87 -4.75 -3.54
N GLY A 117 15.03 -4.28 -4.47
CA GLY A 117 13.82 -4.99 -4.88
C GLY A 117 14.08 -6.37 -5.47
N ALA A 118 15.25 -6.60 -6.09
CA ALA A 118 15.61 -7.90 -6.66
C ALA A 118 16.12 -8.92 -5.62
N LEU A 119 16.39 -8.52 -4.37
CA LEU A 119 17.01 -9.38 -3.33
C LEU A 119 16.22 -10.67 -3.08
N GLY A 120 14.90 -10.61 -3.14
CA GLY A 120 14.04 -11.79 -2.92
C GLY A 120 14.21 -12.92 -3.94
N ARG A 121 14.82 -12.61 -5.10
CA ARG A 121 15.03 -13.56 -6.21
C ARG A 121 16.48 -14.05 -6.31
N LEU A 122 17.40 -13.43 -5.59
CA LEU A 122 18.82 -13.75 -5.66
C LEU A 122 19.27 -14.55 -4.44
N PRO A 123 20.30 -15.42 -4.58
CA PRO A 123 21.00 -15.96 -3.44
C PRO A 123 21.56 -14.82 -2.58
N GLY A 124 21.33 -14.87 -1.26
CA GLY A 124 21.62 -13.75 -0.36
C GLY A 124 23.06 -13.23 -0.41
N TRP A 125 24.05 -14.12 -0.63
CA TRP A 125 25.46 -13.75 -0.75
C TRP A 125 25.77 -12.90 -1.98
N LYS A 126 25.06 -13.12 -3.13
CA LYS A 126 25.22 -12.28 -4.34
C LYS A 126 24.70 -10.87 -4.10
N GLY A 127 23.56 -10.75 -3.43
CA GLY A 127 23.02 -9.44 -3.06
C GLY A 127 23.94 -8.68 -2.10
N LEU A 128 24.54 -9.36 -1.14
CA LEU A 128 25.48 -8.78 -0.17
C LEU A 128 26.76 -8.25 -0.86
N LEU A 129 27.26 -8.95 -1.87
CA LEU A 129 28.44 -8.56 -2.64
C LEU A 129 28.13 -7.59 -3.80
N GLY A 130 26.89 -7.19 -3.98
CA GLY A 130 26.48 -6.32 -5.09
C GLY A 130 26.61 -6.98 -6.48
N LEU A 131 26.66 -8.32 -6.54
CA LEU A 131 26.81 -9.10 -7.77
C LEU A 131 25.44 -9.27 -8.45
N TRP A 132 24.97 -8.19 -9.07
CA TRP A 132 23.69 -8.14 -9.75
C TRP A 132 23.79 -8.63 -11.20
N PRO A 133 22.90 -9.56 -11.65
CA PRO A 133 22.79 -9.92 -13.07
C PRO A 133 22.49 -8.68 -13.93
N GLN A 134 23.03 -8.63 -15.14
CA GLN A 134 22.82 -7.52 -16.06
C GLN A 134 21.32 -7.29 -16.33
N ALA A 135 20.56 -8.35 -16.53
CA ALA A 135 19.11 -8.28 -16.72
C ALA A 135 18.35 -7.59 -15.56
N ASP A 136 18.80 -7.74 -14.31
CA ASP A 136 18.19 -7.03 -13.17
C ASP A 136 18.61 -5.54 -13.13
N LYS A 137 19.84 -5.21 -13.55
CA LYS A 137 20.28 -3.81 -13.72
C LYS A 137 19.46 -3.11 -14.79
N ASP A 138 19.22 -3.75 -15.92
CA ASP A 138 18.42 -3.22 -17.03
C ASP A 138 16.97 -3.00 -16.60
N LYS A 139 16.39 -3.96 -15.84
CA LYS A 139 15.05 -3.79 -15.23
C LYS A 139 14.99 -2.62 -14.25
N ALA A 140 16.05 -2.43 -13.45
CA ALA A 140 16.10 -1.33 -12.49
C ALA A 140 16.16 0.03 -13.21
N MET A 141 16.98 0.15 -14.26
CA MET A 141 17.01 1.37 -15.06
C MET A 141 15.70 1.63 -15.80
N ALA A 142 15.08 0.60 -16.37
CA ALA A 142 13.76 0.71 -17.00
C ALA A 142 12.68 1.15 -15.98
N ALA A 143 12.70 0.61 -14.75
CA ALA A 143 11.79 1.02 -13.69
C ALA A 143 12.03 2.49 -13.28
N LEU A 144 13.29 2.93 -13.13
CA LEU A 144 13.63 4.32 -12.83
C LEU A 144 13.18 5.27 -13.94
N HIS A 145 13.35 4.88 -15.20
CA HIS A 145 12.88 5.65 -16.35
C HIS A 145 11.34 5.75 -16.33
N ARG A 146 10.65 4.64 -16.10
CA ARG A 146 9.19 4.60 -16.03
C ARG A 146 8.60 5.52 -14.98
N VAL A 147 9.24 5.61 -13.80
CA VAL A 147 8.80 6.52 -12.74
C VAL A 147 9.38 7.94 -12.87
N GLY A 148 10.13 8.23 -13.94
CA GLY A 148 10.65 9.56 -14.26
C GLY A 148 11.73 10.07 -13.29
N VAL A 149 12.64 9.18 -12.84
CA VAL A 149 13.76 9.53 -11.96
C VAL A 149 15.10 8.90 -12.40
N SER A 150 15.21 8.47 -13.66
CA SER A 150 16.44 7.86 -14.22
C SER A 150 17.66 8.74 -14.10
N ASP A 151 17.51 10.06 -14.28
CA ASP A 151 18.60 11.03 -14.23
C ASP A 151 19.24 11.17 -12.84
N TYR A 152 18.50 10.71 -11.82
CA TYR A 152 18.94 10.70 -10.42
C TYR A 152 19.49 9.34 -9.97
N ALA A 153 19.62 8.35 -10.89
CA ALA A 153 19.99 6.97 -10.54
C ALA A 153 21.28 6.87 -9.73
N ALA A 154 22.30 7.67 -10.05
CA ALA A 154 23.58 7.68 -9.34
C ALA A 154 23.60 8.52 -8.05
N GLN A 155 22.58 9.36 -7.81
CA GLN A 155 22.54 10.22 -6.63
C GLN A 155 22.16 9.43 -5.37
N ARG A 156 22.69 9.87 -4.21
CA ARG A 156 22.33 9.30 -2.91
C ARG A 156 20.87 9.60 -2.59
N ALA A 157 20.16 8.62 -2.02
CA ALA A 157 18.73 8.77 -1.73
C ALA A 157 18.42 9.95 -0.79
N ASN A 158 19.29 10.25 0.18
CA ASN A 158 19.09 11.35 1.11
C ASN A 158 19.28 12.76 0.51
N THR A 159 19.79 12.88 -0.73
CA THR A 159 19.92 14.17 -1.45
C THR A 159 18.76 14.44 -2.38
N LEU A 160 17.83 13.50 -2.50
CA LEU A 160 16.68 13.57 -3.39
C LEU A 160 15.49 14.25 -2.71
N SER A 161 14.63 14.91 -3.51
CA SER A 161 13.35 15.42 -3.00
C SER A 161 12.44 14.27 -2.54
N GLY A 162 11.48 14.57 -1.66
CA GLY A 162 10.50 13.57 -1.19
C GLY A 162 9.79 12.86 -2.34
N GLY A 163 9.34 13.60 -3.36
CA GLY A 163 8.70 13.02 -4.53
C GLY A 163 9.61 12.13 -5.38
N GLN A 164 10.92 12.45 -5.47
CA GLN A 164 11.90 11.58 -6.13
C GLN A 164 12.13 10.30 -5.33
N GLN A 165 12.27 10.40 -4.02
CA GLN A 165 12.42 9.25 -3.14
C GLN A 165 11.20 8.33 -3.20
N GLN A 166 9.99 8.89 -3.18
CA GLN A 166 8.75 8.12 -3.27
C GLN A 166 8.64 7.36 -4.59
N ARG A 167 8.94 8.02 -5.70
CA ARG A 167 8.98 7.37 -7.02
C ARG A 167 10.08 6.30 -7.09
N GLY A 168 11.20 6.49 -6.42
CA GLY A 168 12.23 5.48 -6.25
C GLY A 168 11.74 4.24 -5.46
N ALA A 169 10.94 4.46 -4.42
CA ALA A 169 10.32 3.37 -3.67
C ALA A 169 9.33 2.57 -4.54
N ILE A 170 8.58 3.25 -5.41
CA ILE A 170 7.71 2.59 -6.40
C ILE A 170 8.54 1.80 -7.41
N ALA A 171 9.63 2.37 -7.95
CA ALA A 171 10.53 1.65 -8.85
C ALA A 171 11.10 0.37 -8.20
N ARG A 172 11.43 0.41 -6.91
CA ARG A 172 11.85 -0.76 -6.14
C ARG A 172 10.77 -1.83 -6.11
N ALA A 173 9.49 -1.47 -5.92
CA ALA A 173 8.37 -2.43 -5.96
C ALA A 173 8.18 -3.04 -7.37
N ILE A 174 8.38 -2.25 -8.43
CA ILE A 174 8.35 -2.74 -9.82
C ILE A 174 9.47 -3.77 -10.03
N VAL A 175 10.70 -3.46 -9.61
CA VAL A 175 11.86 -4.37 -9.73
C VAL A 175 11.66 -5.63 -8.89
N GLN A 176 11.01 -5.54 -7.75
CA GLN A 176 10.62 -6.69 -6.92
C GLN A 176 9.70 -7.65 -7.69
N GLY A 177 8.98 -7.18 -8.72
CA GLY A 177 7.97 -7.95 -9.43
C GLY A 177 6.68 -8.06 -8.65
N ALA A 178 6.37 -7.03 -7.86
CA ALA A 178 5.16 -6.97 -7.07
C ALA A 178 3.91 -7.15 -7.94
N LYS A 179 2.92 -7.86 -7.41
CA LYS A 179 1.59 -8.06 -8.03
C LYS A 179 0.55 -7.10 -7.45
N ALA A 180 0.88 -6.51 -6.31
CA ALA A 180 0.07 -5.46 -5.71
C ALA A 180 0.96 -4.50 -4.89
N ILE A 181 0.47 -3.28 -4.71
CA ILE A 181 1.10 -2.23 -3.93
C ILE A 181 0.22 -1.91 -2.72
N LEU A 182 0.82 -1.91 -1.54
CA LEU A 182 0.24 -1.38 -0.32
C LEU A 182 1.00 -0.10 0.04
N ALA A 183 0.32 1.04 -0.03
CA ALA A 183 0.93 2.35 0.18
C ALA A 183 0.39 3.01 1.46
N ASP A 184 1.25 3.17 2.45
CA ASP A 184 0.92 3.82 3.73
C ASP A 184 1.25 5.31 3.64
N GLU A 185 0.23 6.14 3.42
CA GLU A 185 0.30 7.60 3.28
C GLU A 185 1.35 8.08 2.26
N PRO A 186 1.31 7.58 1.01
CA PRO A 186 2.41 7.79 0.06
C PRO A 186 2.59 9.24 -0.39
N VAL A 187 1.66 10.14 -0.06
CA VAL A 187 1.67 11.54 -0.51
C VAL A 187 1.66 12.55 0.63
N ALA A 188 1.57 12.12 1.90
CA ALA A 188 1.38 13.01 3.04
C ALA A 188 2.50 14.04 3.26
N SER A 189 3.73 13.75 2.83
CA SER A 189 4.90 14.63 3.03
C SER A 189 5.39 15.28 1.71
N LEU A 190 4.53 15.28 0.68
CA LEU A 190 4.89 15.75 -0.66
C LEU A 190 4.21 17.08 -0.98
N ASP A 191 4.87 17.88 -1.81
CA ASP A 191 4.22 19.01 -2.47
C ASP A 191 3.09 18.54 -3.41
N PRO A 192 2.10 19.40 -3.72
CA PRO A 192 0.92 19.00 -4.50
C PRO A 192 1.26 18.44 -5.90
N VAL A 193 2.34 18.93 -6.54
CA VAL A 193 2.75 18.44 -7.87
C VAL A 193 3.35 17.05 -7.78
N SER A 194 4.22 16.82 -6.80
CA SER A 194 4.82 15.52 -6.53
C SER A 194 3.77 14.49 -6.09
N ALA A 195 2.84 14.89 -5.22
CA ALA A 195 1.73 14.05 -4.76
C ALA A 195 0.87 13.56 -5.92
N ARG A 196 0.49 14.48 -6.83
CA ARG A 196 -0.27 14.14 -8.05
C ARG A 196 0.48 13.11 -8.90
N LYS A 197 1.76 13.34 -9.18
CA LYS A 197 2.59 12.40 -9.98
C LYS A 197 2.68 11.01 -9.36
N VAL A 198 2.76 10.92 -8.04
CA VAL A 198 2.78 9.64 -7.33
C VAL A 198 1.44 8.92 -7.47
N MET A 199 0.30 9.62 -7.28
CA MET A 199 -1.02 9.02 -7.45
C MET A 199 -1.28 8.58 -8.90
N GLU A 200 -0.94 9.41 -9.89
CA GLU A 200 -1.07 9.07 -11.31
C GLU A 200 -0.24 7.83 -11.67
N LEU A 201 0.95 7.68 -11.09
CA LEU A 201 1.79 6.50 -11.26
C LEU A 201 1.14 5.25 -10.65
N LEU A 202 0.54 5.35 -9.45
CA LEU A 202 -0.19 4.23 -8.84
C LEU A 202 -1.39 3.81 -9.69
N VAL A 203 -2.13 4.78 -10.24
CA VAL A 203 -3.23 4.51 -11.19
C VAL A 203 -2.70 3.84 -12.46
N GLU A 204 -1.59 4.31 -13.02
CA GLU A 204 -1.00 3.69 -14.19
C GLU A 204 -0.63 2.23 -13.94
N LEU A 205 0.03 1.92 -12.83
CA LEU A 205 0.39 0.55 -12.44
C LEU A 205 -0.86 -0.32 -12.23
N ASN A 206 -1.93 0.24 -11.69
CA ASN A 206 -3.20 -0.45 -11.55
C ASN A 206 -3.84 -0.73 -12.92
N LYS A 207 -4.07 0.30 -13.73
CA LYS A 207 -4.86 0.16 -14.97
C LYS A 207 -4.09 -0.53 -16.10
N ARG A 208 -2.76 -0.32 -16.23
CA ARG A 208 -1.94 -0.92 -17.31
C ARG A 208 -1.37 -2.28 -16.95
N ASP A 209 -0.90 -2.43 -15.70
CA ASP A 209 -0.23 -3.67 -15.29
C ASP A 209 -1.15 -4.62 -14.52
N GLY A 210 -2.40 -4.20 -14.24
CA GLY A 210 -3.36 -4.99 -13.48
C GLY A 210 -2.94 -5.19 -12.01
N MET A 211 -2.05 -4.33 -11.47
CA MET A 211 -1.64 -4.42 -10.08
C MET A 211 -2.79 -4.03 -9.15
N GLY A 212 -3.05 -4.82 -8.11
CA GLY A 212 -3.90 -4.37 -7.02
C GLY A 212 -3.24 -3.23 -6.25
N VAL A 213 -4.00 -2.23 -5.81
CA VAL A 213 -3.48 -1.11 -5.02
C VAL A 213 -4.36 -0.89 -3.80
N ILE A 214 -3.76 -0.89 -2.61
CA ILE A 214 -4.40 -0.45 -1.38
C ILE A 214 -3.60 0.74 -0.87
N VAL A 215 -4.21 1.92 -0.82
CA VAL A 215 -3.54 3.16 -0.41
C VAL A 215 -4.24 3.78 0.79
N THR A 216 -3.49 4.15 1.84
CA THR A 216 -4.04 4.97 2.92
C THR A 216 -3.91 6.44 2.57
N LEU A 217 -4.98 7.19 2.71
CA LEU A 217 -5.03 8.62 2.39
C LEU A 217 -5.68 9.40 3.53
N HIS A 218 -5.11 10.56 3.84
CA HIS A 218 -5.74 11.57 4.71
C HIS A 218 -6.58 12.54 3.89
N GLN A 219 -6.13 12.85 2.68
CA GLN A 219 -6.79 13.77 1.76
C GLN A 219 -7.85 13.01 0.97
N VAL A 220 -9.12 13.22 1.33
CA VAL A 220 -10.28 12.55 0.73
C VAL A 220 -10.41 12.86 -0.76
N ASP A 221 -10.00 14.05 -1.20
CA ASP A 221 -9.99 14.44 -2.61
C ASP A 221 -9.18 13.49 -3.49
N TYR A 222 -8.04 13.00 -2.99
CA TYR A 222 -7.24 12.01 -3.70
C TYR A 222 -7.95 10.65 -3.74
N ALA A 223 -8.63 10.23 -2.67
CA ALA A 223 -9.38 8.99 -2.64
C ALA A 223 -10.49 9.03 -3.69
N ILE A 224 -11.37 10.03 -3.65
CA ILE A 224 -12.48 10.18 -4.61
C ILE A 224 -12.00 10.32 -6.06
N ARG A 225 -10.85 10.99 -6.26
CA ARG A 225 -10.34 11.26 -7.61
C ARG A 225 -9.65 10.07 -8.26
N TYR A 226 -8.94 9.25 -7.47
CA TYR A 226 -8.02 8.25 -8.02
C TYR A 226 -8.42 6.81 -7.72
N CYS A 227 -9.30 6.56 -6.74
CA CYS A 227 -9.72 5.22 -6.37
C CYS A 227 -11.16 4.96 -6.79
N ASP A 228 -11.45 3.70 -7.16
CA ASP A 228 -12.81 3.30 -7.55
C ASP A 228 -13.67 2.95 -6.31
N ARG A 229 -13.02 2.59 -5.18
CA ARG A 229 -13.67 2.17 -3.93
C ARG A 229 -12.91 2.68 -2.73
N ASP A 230 -13.65 3.14 -1.73
CA ASP A 230 -13.12 3.60 -0.46
C ASP A 230 -13.63 2.74 0.69
N ILE A 231 -12.72 2.43 1.62
CA ILE A 231 -13.03 1.79 2.89
C ILE A 231 -12.67 2.76 4.00
N ALA A 232 -13.67 3.23 4.74
CA ALA A 232 -13.46 4.16 5.86
C ALA A 232 -13.37 3.44 7.19
N LEU A 233 -12.32 3.78 7.95
CA LEU A 233 -12.12 3.31 9.32
C LEU A 233 -12.34 4.46 10.31
N GLN A 234 -13.07 4.18 11.40
CA GLN A 234 -13.24 5.07 12.53
C GLN A 234 -13.21 4.25 13.83
N GLY A 235 -12.38 4.65 14.78
CA GLY A 235 -12.27 3.94 16.07
C GLY A 235 -11.91 2.45 15.94
N GLY A 236 -11.14 2.07 14.92
CA GLY A 236 -10.76 0.68 14.66
C GLY A 236 -11.81 -0.16 13.94
N LYS A 237 -12.95 0.41 13.56
CA LYS A 237 -14.05 -0.28 12.86
C LYS A 237 -14.23 0.26 11.46
N ILE A 238 -14.76 -0.57 10.55
CA ILE A 238 -15.20 -0.11 9.24
C ILE A 238 -16.57 0.55 9.40
N VAL A 239 -16.66 1.79 8.93
CA VAL A 239 -17.90 2.59 8.94
C VAL A 239 -18.43 2.84 7.53
N TYR A 240 -17.61 2.64 6.52
CA TYR A 240 -18.00 2.70 5.11
C TYR A 240 -17.17 1.72 4.28
N ASP A 241 -17.79 1.09 3.31
CA ASP A 241 -17.15 0.27 2.29
C ASP A 241 -18.01 0.32 1.02
N GLY A 242 -17.54 1.03 0.01
CA GLY A 242 -18.32 1.24 -1.20
C GLY A 242 -17.62 2.14 -2.23
N PRO A 243 -18.34 2.47 -3.34
CA PRO A 243 -17.79 3.30 -4.41
C PRO A 243 -17.38 4.68 -3.92
N SER A 244 -16.20 5.17 -4.38
CA SER A 244 -15.70 6.51 -4.03
C SER A 244 -16.68 7.62 -4.42
N THR A 245 -17.42 7.43 -5.48
CA THR A 245 -18.46 8.38 -5.96
C THR A 245 -19.70 8.50 -5.07
N ALA A 246 -19.88 7.57 -4.12
CA ALA A 246 -20.97 7.61 -3.16
C ALA A 246 -20.59 8.28 -1.82
N LEU A 247 -19.37 8.79 -1.70
CA LEU A 247 -18.91 9.60 -0.56
C LEU A 247 -19.39 11.05 -0.73
N ASP A 248 -20.60 11.31 -0.27
CA ASP A 248 -21.14 12.66 -0.19
C ASP A 248 -20.66 13.40 1.08
N GLN A 249 -20.95 14.69 1.16
CA GLN A 249 -20.59 15.54 2.29
C GLN A 249 -21.10 14.97 3.64
N LYS A 250 -22.32 14.48 3.67
CA LYS A 250 -22.94 13.93 4.87
C LYS A 250 -22.16 12.73 5.39
N ARG A 251 -21.77 11.81 4.53
CA ARG A 251 -20.96 10.64 4.88
C ARG A 251 -19.56 11.02 5.36
N LEU A 252 -18.96 12.04 4.74
CA LEU A 252 -17.64 12.53 5.14
C LEU A 252 -17.71 13.15 6.55
N ILE A 253 -18.75 13.91 6.88
CA ILE A 253 -18.98 14.42 8.24
C ILE A 253 -19.19 13.27 9.24
N GLU A 254 -19.93 12.22 8.86
CA GLU A 254 -20.10 11.03 9.70
C GLU A 254 -18.77 10.30 9.98
N ILE A 255 -17.86 10.24 8.98
CA ILE A 255 -16.56 9.56 9.09
C ILE A 255 -15.54 10.40 9.89
N TYR A 256 -15.45 11.69 9.60
CA TYR A 256 -14.39 12.56 10.12
C TYR A 256 -14.82 13.45 11.28
N GLY A 257 -16.11 13.63 11.50
CA GLY A 257 -16.68 14.56 12.46
C GLY A 257 -17.04 15.92 11.85
N PRO A 258 -17.80 16.76 12.59
CA PRO A 258 -18.27 18.06 12.11
C PRO A 258 -17.14 19.05 11.78
N GLU A 259 -16.00 18.95 12.43
CA GLU A 259 -14.82 19.80 12.17
C GLU A 259 -14.24 19.61 10.75
N PHE A 260 -14.60 18.53 10.07
CA PHE A 260 -14.19 18.28 8.69
C PHE A 260 -14.86 19.25 7.70
N GLU A 261 -16.04 19.75 8.02
CA GLU A 261 -16.79 20.68 7.16
C GLU A 261 -16.03 21.98 6.97
N ASP A 262 -15.50 22.57 8.04
CA ASP A 262 -14.75 23.81 8.01
C ASP A 262 -13.44 23.66 7.22
N ALA A 263 -12.70 22.59 7.46
CA ALA A 263 -11.39 22.35 6.82
C ALA A 263 -11.47 22.00 5.33
N PHE A 264 -12.56 21.37 4.89
CA PHE A 264 -12.70 20.88 3.51
C PHE A 264 -13.18 21.98 2.54
N TRP A 265 -14.00 22.91 3.02
CA TRP A 265 -14.58 23.97 2.19
C TRP A 265 -13.72 25.23 2.10
N GLU A 266 -12.94 25.55 3.14
CA GLU A 266 -11.97 26.64 3.09
C GLU A 266 -10.90 26.42 1.99
N THR A 267 -10.65 25.18 1.60
CA THR A 267 -9.66 24.84 0.56
C THR A 267 -10.22 24.96 -0.85
N LYS A 268 -11.56 25.13 -1.03
CA LYS A 268 -12.22 25.24 -2.35
C LYS A 268 -12.72 26.65 -2.66
N ALA A 269 -12.64 27.57 -1.73
CA ALA A 269 -12.92 29.01 -1.92
C ALA A 269 -11.64 29.76 -2.29
#